data_fc7adb277b756d944898a833cad9910e
#
_entry.id   fc7adb277b756d944898a833cad9910e
#
_cell.length_a   1.000
_cell.length_b   1.000
_cell.length_c   1.000
_cell.angle_alpha   90.00
_cell.angle_beta   90.00
_cell.angle_gamma   90.00
#
_symmetry.space_group_name_H-M   'P 1'
#
loop_
_entity.id
_entity.type
_entity.pdbx_description
1 polymer ?
#
loop_
_entity_poly.entity_id
_entity_poly.type
_entity_poly.pdbx_seq_one_letter_code
_entity_poly.pdbx_strand_id
1 'polypeptide(L)'
;MKLSSAYLADRLRERYEIVSQDHISGEDEYFRPFFLTSGAGVPRERVCVMTGAYLKQLQKNEKGMQILKELDDGLLILTEWKCEDRQFQAPKSPYIRLNETIPAIDVLNTLQRIFDRCDDWIDQLNTLVLQSGSIQRALKLSAEMLGNPLVVMGTDFALTAEGKIGSVVKENQLFTDQIVNLEYMNAFIQDESYKKSLTAEKPMLLPAFINGCRMISMNLWTKGEVTHRVVVLESHNKLSEGDKCLLSALASYLEYILLHEPSFQEMDDLDDVCRTIVTDRTADYLTMSNRLAALGWSSRHEYFCLVLQTAGGDKEHTAGTICKYIKKQFPYSTSFQVHQEIVCFFNLTKIGQTEEEVEVSLIYFIRDSYLKAGYSRTMEGHMNLRRQYLQAKIALEVGGRKKPYVWIHKFDQIVLTYIMEQTTKRLPASMLCHERLLELKKLDEIHHSEYMLTLR
;
A
#
# COMPACT_ATOMS: atom_id res chain seq x y z
N MET A 1 25.11 -5.28 -9.26
CA MET A 1 24.42 -4.81 -8.03
C MET A 1 25.45 -4.54 -6.92
N LYS A 2 25.20 -3.60 -5.98
CA LYS A 2 25.92 -3.46 -4.72
C LYS A 2 25.22 -4.27 -3.62
N LEU A 3 25.96 -4.78 -2.65
CA LEU A 3 25.43 -5.57 -1.52
C LEU A 3 25.91 -4.99 -0.20
N SER A 4 25.05 -5.02 0.82
CA SER A 4 25.41 -4.53 2.16
C SER A 4 26.37 -5.48 2.89
N SER A 5 27.18 -4.92 3.80
CA SER A 5 28.09 -5.74 4.64
C SER A 5 27.31 -6.73 5.51
N ALA A 6 26.13 -6.34 6.00
CA ALA A 6 25.26 -7.23 6.77
C ALA A 6 24.77 -8.43 5.93
N TYR A 7 24.34 -8.19 4.68
CA TYR A 7 23.93 -9.28 3.79
C TYR A 7 25.06 -10.26 3.51
N LEU A 8 26.25 -9.73 3.21
CA LEU A 8 27.44 -10.56 2.97
C LEU A 8 27.84 -11.36 4.20
N ALA A 9 27.79 -10.75 5.40
CA ALA A 9 28.06 -11.43 6.65
C ALA A 9 27.10 -12.60 6.89
N ASP A 10 25.80 -12.38 6.65
CA ASP A 10 24.79 -13.42 6.83
C ASP A 10 24.98 -14.58 5.87
N ARG A 11 25.26 -14.31 4.59
CA ARG A 11 25.54 -15.35 3.58
C ARG A 11 26.85 -16.08 3.82
N LEU A 12 27.87 -15.41 4.35
CA LEU A 12 29.12 -16.07 4.76
C LEU A 12 28.90 -16.93 6.00
N ARG A 13 28.06 -16.51 6.96
CA ARG A 13 27.76 -17.26 8.20
C ARG A 13 27.02 -18.57 7.92
N GLU A 14 26.26 -18.65 6.83
CA GLU A 14 25.62 -19.92 6.39
C GLU A 14 26.63 -21.01 6.03
N ARG A 15 27.85 -20.62 5.67
CA ARG A 15 28.87 -21.54 5.14
C ARG A 15 30.16 -21.60 5.96
N TYR A 16 30.50 -20.51 6.63
CA TYR A 16 31.74 -20.33 7.35
C TYR A 16 31.50 -19.80 8.76
N GLU A 17 32.38 -20.19 9.68
CA GLU A 17 32.39 -19.63 11.02
C GLU A 17 33.04 -18.24 11.00
N ILE A 18 32.28 -17.23 11.47
CA ILE A 18 32.78 -15.88 11.67
C ILE A 18 33.33 -15.75 13.08
N VAL A 19 34.64 -15.51 13.19
CA VAL A 19 35.35 -15.38 14.48
C VAL A 19 35.12 -13.99 15.09
N SER A 20 35.18 -12.93 14.29
CA SER A 20 34.92 -11.56 14.73
C SER A 20 34.47 -10.70 13.54
N GLN A 21 33.70 -9.67 13.84
CA GLN A 21 33.26 -8.68 12.87
C GLN A 21 33.05 -7.34 13.57
N ASP A 22 33.23 -6.23 12.85
CA ASP A 22 33.01 -4.89 13.37
C ASP A 22 32.56 -3.95 12.27
N HIS A 23 31.79 -2.90 12.63
CA HIS A 23 31.24 -1.90 11.72
C HIS A 23 30.39 -2.48 10.57
N ILE A 24 29.67 -3.59 10.83
CA ILE A 24 28.79 -4.23 9.86
C ILE A 24 27.41 -3.56 9.90
N SER A 25 26.94 -3.10 8.75
CA SER A 25 25.68 -2.36 8.61
C SER A 25 24.82 -2.90 7.48
N GLY A 26 23.50 -2.73 7.57
CA GLY A 26 22.56 -2.98 6.46
C GLY A 26 22.48 -1.82 5.46
N GLU A 27 23.10 -0.68 5.78
CA GLU A 27 23.03 0.54 4.96
C GLU A 27 24.23 0.75 4.05
N ASP A 28 25.38 0.13 4.40
CA ASP A 28 26.60 0.21 3.60
C ASP A 28 26.47 -0.68 2.36
N GLU A 29 26.97 -0.21 1.23
CA GLU A 29 26.88 -0.94 -0.04
C GLU A 29 28.25 -1.08 -0.71
N TYR A 30 28.60 -2.33 -1.08
CA TYR A 30 29.87 -2.67 -1.67
C TYR A 30 29.74 -3.35 -3.02
N PHE A 31 30.67 -3.04 -3.92
CA PHE A 31 30.81 -3.71 -5.21
C PHE A 31 31.47 -5.10 -5.09
N ARG A 32 31.52 -5.81 -6.21
CA ARG A 32 32.08 -7.16 -6.37
C ARG A 32 33.42 -7.35 -5.65
N PRO A 33 33.66 -8.53 -5.13
CA PRO A 33 34.90 -8.84 -4.38
C PRO A 33 36.13 -8.85 -5.30
N PHE A 34 37.25 -8.51 -4.72
CA PHE A 34 38.56 -8.69 -5.32
C PHE A 34 39.56 -9.22 -4.27
N PHE A 35 40.60 -9.88 -4.74
CA PHE A 35 41.66 -10.39 -3.87
C PHE A 35 42.83 -9.38 -3.85
N LEU A 36 43.17 -8.88 -2.66
CA LEU A 36 44.24 -7.91 -2.51
C LEU A 36 45.60 -8.59 -2.45
N THR A 37 46.45 -8.30 -3.41
CA THR A 37 47.85 -8.75 -3.51
C THR A 37 48.79 -7.56 -3.67
N SER A 38 50.09 -7.81 -3.46
CA SER A 38 51.12 -6.78 -3.64
C SER A 38 51.12 -6.23 -5.06
N GLY A 39 50.92 -4.91 -5.21
CA GLY A 39 50.99 -4.22 -6.49
C GLY A 39 49.62 -3.98 -7.16
N ALA A 40 48.50 -4.41 -6.60
CA ALA A 40 47.19 -4.06 -7.08
C ALA A 40 46.76 -2.67 -6.56
N GLY A 41 46.22 -1.81 -7.41
CA GLY A 41 45.56 -0.59 -6.99
C GLY A 41 44.32 -0.92 -6.16
N VAL A 42 43.98 -0.09 -5.17
CA VAL A 42 42.83 -0.27 -4.27
C VAL A 42 41.60 0.37 -4.90
N PRO A 43 40.62 -0.40 -5.35
CA PRO A 43 39.36 0.16 -5.83
C PRO A 43 38.48 0.52 -4.63
N ARG A 44 37.81 1.69 -4.72
CA ARG A 44 36.90 2.18 -3.67
C ARG A 44 35.61 1.37 -3.59
N GLU A 45 34.99 1.37 -2.41
CA GLU A 45 33.68 0.77 -2.15
C GLU A 45 33.55 -0.70 -2.60
N ARG A 46 34.59 -1.51 -2.44
CA ARG A 46 34.60 -2.94 -2.79
C ARG A 46 34.82 -3.85 -1.61
N VAL A 47 34.35 -5.08 -1.80
CA VAL A 47 34.73 -6.18 -0.87
C VAL A 47 36.15 -6.59 -1.16
N CYS A 48 37.02 -6.50 -0.17
CA CYS A 48 38.42 -6.87 -0.27
C CYS A 48 38.69 -8.13 0.52
N VAL A 49 39.06 -9.22 -0.16
CA VAL A 49 39.49 -10.47 0.47
C VAL A 49 41.03 -10.46 0.63
N MET A 50 41.51 -10.72 1.83
CA MET A 50 42.95 -10.82 2.09
C MET A 50 43.27 -11.86 3.17
N THR A 51 44.50 -12.36 3.14
CA THR A 51 45.01 -13.27 4.19
C THR A 51 45.50 -12.48 5.41
N GLY A 52 45.39 -13.10 6.59
CA GLY A 52 45.93 -12.50 7.81
C GLY A 52 47.43 -12.23 7.77
N ALA A 53 48.21 -13.06 7.05
CA ALA A 53 49.62 -12.84 6.85
C ALA A 53 49.91 -11.56 6.05
N TYR A 54 49.10 -11.28 5.01
CA TYR A 54 49.23 -10.09 4.18
C TYR A 54 48.83 -8.82 4.95
N LEU A 55 47.75 -8.86 5.75
CA LEU A 55 47.39 -7.75 6.62
C LEU A 55 48.51 -7.35 7.57
N LYS A 56 49.15 -8.31 8.22
CA LYS A 56 50.31 -8.05 9.09
C LYS A 56 51.47 -7.41 8.35
N GLN A 57 51.72 -7.83 7.11
CA GLN A 57 52.75 -7.24 6.27
C GLN A 57 52.46 -5.78 5.94
N LEU A 58 51.18 -5.46 5.64
CA LEU A 58 50.71 -4.08 5.38
C LEU A 58 50.88 -3.22 6.64
N GLN A 59 50.56 -3.73 7.82
CA GLN A 59 50.62 -2.98 9.08
C GLN A 59 52.07 -2.66 9.50
N LYS A 60 53.10 -3.39 8.99
CA LYS A 60 54.51 -3.17 9.30
C LYS A 60 55.18 -2.09 8.47
N ASN A 61 54.63 -1.70 7.35
CA ASN A 61 55.25 -0.78 6.38
C ASN A 61 54.41 0.50 6.20
N GLU A 62 55.06 1.67 6.10
CA GLU A 62 54.40 2.93 5.85
C GLU A 62 53.53 2.93 4.58
N LYS A 63 54.05 2.33 3.49
CA LYS A 63 53.26 2.11 2.25
C LYS A 63 52.06 1.21 2.46
N GLY A 64 52.18 0.18 3.30
CA GLY A 64 51.07 -0.71 3.65
C GLY A 64 49.99 0.03 4.47
N MET A 65 50.39 0.89 5.39
CA MET A 65 49.44 1.75 6.15
C MET A 65 48.69 2.74 5.25
N GLN A 66 49.33 3.20 4.17
CA GLN A 66 48.66 4.04 3.18
C GLN A 66 47.61 3.23 2.38
N ILE A 67 47.95 2.00 1.97
CA ILE A 67 46.97 1.09 1.33
C ILE A 67 45.80 0.79 2.25
N LEU A 68 46.01 0.56 3.54
CA LEU A 68 44.94 0.34 4.51
C LEU A 68 44.05 1.55 4.70
N LYS A 69 44.58 2.78 4.61
CA LYS A 69 43.79 4.02 4.60
C LYS A 69 42.94 4.17 3.33
N GLU A 70 43.46 3.75 2.17
CA GLU A 70 42.71 3.75 0.91
C GLU A 70 41.57 2.71 0.91
N LEU A 71 41.65 1.69 1.80
CA LEU A 71 40.62 0.69 2.01
C LEU A 71 39.58 1.09 3.05
N ASP A 72 39.68 2.29 3.67
CA ASP A 72 38.73 2.74 4.70
C ASP A 72 37.28 2.77 4.21
N ASP A 73 37.04 2.95 2.89
CA ASP A 73 35.71 2.91 2.26
C ASP A 73 35.31 1.49 1.79
N GLY A 74 36.06 0.45 2.10
CA GLY A 74 35.84 -0.92 1.65
C GLY A 74 35.49 -1.88 2.78
N LEU A 75 34.85 -3.03 2.45
CA LEU A 75 34.63 -4.13 3.39
C LEU A 75 35.79 -5.12 3.32
N LEU A 76 36.45 -5.36 4.45
CA LEU A 76 37.57 -6.30 4.54
C LEU A 76 37.07 -7.68 4.97
N ILE A 77 37.42 -8.71 4.20
CA ILE A 77 37.19 -10.11 4.56
C ILE A 77 38.55 -10.76 4.85
N LEU A 78 38.78 -11.12 6.11
CA LEU A 78 40.04 -11.65 6.62
C LEU A 78 39.94 -13.17 6.77
N THR A 79 40.85 -13.87 6.18
CA THR A 79 40.91 -15.34 6.16
C THR A 79 42.33 -15.83 6.40
N GLU A 80 42.55 -17.14 6.65
CA GLU A 80 43.86 -17.76 6.88
C GLU A 80 44.65 -17.08 8.03
N TRP A 81 43.96 -16.73 9.09
CA TRP A 81 44.55 -16.07 10.26
C TRP A 81 44.99 -17.11 11.29
N LYS A 82 46.29 -17.26 11.55
CA LYS A 82 46.80 -18.18 12.59
C LYS A 82 46.50 -17.69 13.99
N CYS A 83 45.85 -18.53 14.82
CA CYS A 83 45.31 -18.19 16.13
C CYS A 83 46.36 -17.82 17.21
N GLU A 84 47.63 -18.14 17.00
CA GLU A 84 48.72 -17.86 17.95
C GLU A 84 49.07 -16.37 18.13
N ASP A 85 48.52 -15.51 17.27
CA ASP A 85 48.79 -14.09 17.32
C ASP A 85 47.80 -13.36 18.27
N ARG A 86 48.18 -13.24 19.53
CA ARG A 86 47.47 -12.47 20.57
C ARG A 86 47.34 -10.95 20.29
N GLN A 87 47.91 -10.46 19.18
CA GLN A 87 47.90 -9.04 18.79
C GLN A 87 47.18 -8.83 17.45
N PHE A 88 45.89 -9.13 17.41
CA PHE A 88 45.06 -8.66 16.32
C PHE A 88 44.79 -7.16 16.52
N GLN A 89 45.37 -6.30 15.69
CA GLN A 89 44.98 -4.91 15.58
C GLN A 89 43.85 -4.82 14.54
N ALA A 90 42.62 -4.56 15.02
CA ALA A 90 41.48 -4.39 14.15
C ALA A 90 41.72 -3.22 13.17
N PRO A 91 41.44 -3.39 11.88
CA PRO A 91 41.41 -2.28 10.94
C PRO A 91 40.31 -1.28 11.34
N LYS A 92 40.44 -0.04 10.90
CA LYS A 92 39.36 0.98 11.09
C LYS A 92 38.18 0.74 10.15
N SER A 93 38.42 0.13 9.01
CA SER A 93 37.43 -0.24 8.01
C SER A 93 36.52 -1.35 8.53
N PRO A 94 35.26 -1.42 8.05
CA PRO A 94 34.38 -2.56 8.31
C PRO A 94 35.07 -3.87 7.93
N TYR A 95 35.01 -4.88 8.82
CA TYR A 95 35.64 -6.15 8.54
C TYR A 95 34.85 -7.36 9.05
N ILE A 96 35.06 -8.49 8.36
CA ILE A 96 34.60 -9.82 8.76
C ILE A 96 35.82 -10.73 8.80
N ARG A 97 36.09 -11.32 9.96
CA ARG A 97 37.16 -12.28 10.15
C ARG A 97 36.61 -13.70 10.20
N LEU A 98 37.06 -14.54 9.30
CA LEU A 98 36.66 -15.94 9.20
C LEU A 98 37.65 -16.84 9.95
N ASN A 99 37.25 -18.09 10.17
CA ASN A 99 38.10 -19.11 10.78
C ASN A 99 39.41 -19.33 9.97
N GLU A 100 40.49 -19.62 10.66
CA GLU A 100 41.86 -19.72 10.11
C GLU A 100 42.06 -20.83 9.07
N THR A 101 41.19 -21.84 9.06
CA THR A 101 41.32 -23.01 8.16
C THR A 101 40.74 -22.76 6.76
N ILE A 102 40.09 -21.62 6.53
CA ILE A 102 39.37 -21.35 5.31
C ILE A 102 40.27 -20.68 4.27
N PRO A 103 40.54 -21.32 3.10
CA PRO A 103 41.34 -20.71 2.03
C PRO A 103 40.71 -19.44 1.47
N ALA A 104 41.51 -18.40 1.24
CA ALA A 104 41.06 -17.14 0.71
C ALA A 104 40.39 -17.26 -0.67
N ILE A 105 40.83 -18.20 -1.49
CA ILE A 105 40.25 -18.46 -2.82
C ILE A 105 38.82 -19.03 -2.70
N ASP A 106 38.51 -19.84 -1.70
CA ASP A 106 37.20 -20.41 -1.49
C ASP A 106 36.20 -19.33 -1.04
N VAL A 107 36.68 -18.41 -0.20
CA VAL A 107 35.92 -17.24 0.23
C VAL A 107 35.61 -16.30 -0.96
N LEU A 108 36.64 -16.01 -1.77
CA LEU A 108 36.49 -15.20 -2.96
C LEU A 108 35.45 -15.80 -3.94
N ASN A 109 35.60 -17.11 -4.22
CA ASN A 109 34.65 -17.82 -5.09
C ASN A 109 33.21 -17.85 -4.52
N THR A 110 33.08 -17.94 -3.20
CA THR A 110 31.75 -17.89 -2.53
C THR A 110 31.14 -16.53 -2.65
N LEU A 111 31.90 -15.46 -2.40
CA LEU A 111 31.44 -14.09 -2.58
C LEU A 111 31.05 -13.80 -4.04
N GLN A 112 31.88 -14.24 -5.00
CA GLN A 112 31.54 -14.08 -6.42
C GLN A 112 30.19 -14.72 -6.76
N ARG A 113 29.95 -15.97 -6.31
CA ARG A 113 28.64 -16.63 -6.51
C ARG A 113 27.48 -15.91 -5.87
N ILE A 114 27.67 -15.27 -4.71
CA ILE A 114 26.64 -14.46 -4.06
C ILE A 114 26.30 -13.27 -4.96
N PHE A 115 27.31 -12.56 -5.47
CA PHE A 115 27.11 -11.43 -6.38
C PHE A 115 26.47 -11.88 -7.72
N ASP A 116 26.95 -12.97 -8.32
CA ASP A 116 26.41 -13.51 -9.58
C ASP A 116 24.92 -13.84 -9.42
N ARG A 117 24.53 -14.51 -8.33
CA ARG A 117 23.13 -14.82 -8.06
C ARG A 117 22.26 -13.56 -7.93
N CYS A 118 22.78 -12.50 -7.30
CA CYS A 118 22.08 -11.24 -7.18
C CYS A 118 21.98 -10.51 -8.53
N ASP A 119 23.05 -10.53 -9.33
CA ASP A 119 23.04 -9.91 -10.66
C ASP A 119 22.12 -10.65 -11.62
N ASP A 120 22.09 -12.00 -11.60
CA ASP A 120 21.14 -12.81 -12.39
C ASP A 120 19.68 -12.49 -12.03
N TRP A 121 19.39 -12.31 -10.73
CA TRP A 121 18.07 -11.90 -10.28
C TRP A 121 17.68 -10.48 -10.79
N ILE A 122 18.60 -9.52 -10.71
CA ILE A 122 18.40 -8.17 -11.25
C ILE A 122 18.18 -8.22 -12.76
N ASP A 123 18.91 -9.02 -13.50
CA ASP A 123 18.74 -9.16 -14.96
C ASP A 123 17.37 -9.79 -15.32
N GLN A 124 16.89 -10.72 -14.50
CA GLN A 124 15.53 -11.24 -14.66
C GLN A 124 14.46 -10.17 -14.39
N LEU A 125 14.64 -9.32 -13.36
CA LEU A 125 13.75 -8.20 -13.09
C LEU A 125 13.79 -7.15 -14.22
N ASN A 126 14.97 -6.82 -14.76
CA ASN A 126 15.13 -5.95 -15.91
C ASN A 126 14.38 -6.49 -17.14
N THR A 127 14.56 -7.77 -17.43
CA THR A 127 13.86 -8.45 -18.53
C THR A 127 12.35 -8.40 -18.35
N LEU A 128 11.87 -8.62 -17.13
CA LEU A 128 10.46 -8.58 -16.79
C LEU A 128 9.86 -7.17 -17.01
N VAL A 129 10.56 -6.13 -16.58
CA VAL A 129 10.14 -4.73 -16.78
C VAL A 129 10.09 -4.40 -18.29
N LEU A 130 11.10 -4.78 -19.07
CA LEU A 130 11.12 -4.56 -20.52
C LEU A 130 9.98 -5.28 -21.27
N GLN A 131 9.48 -6.38 -20.73
CA GLN A 131 8.37 -7.16 -21.28
C GLN A 131 6.99 -6.73 -20.73
N SER A 132 6.89 -5.58 -20.07
CA SER A 132 5.67 -5.12 -19.40
C SER A 132 5.11 -6.16 -18.43
N GLY A 133 6.00 -6.78 -17.66
CA GLY A 133 5.63 -7.84 -16.71
C GLY A 133 4.88 -7.29 -15.50
N SER A 134 4.08 -8.16 -14.88
CA SER A 134 3.25 -7.81 -13.73
C SER A 134 4.01 -7.85 -12.40
N ILE A 135 3.52 -7.09 -11.41
CA ILE A 135 3.97 -7.13 -10.00
C ILE A 135 3.99 -8.58 -9.49
N GLN A 136 2.98 -9.37 -9.81
CA GLN A 136 2.87 -10.77 -9.39
C GLN A 136 4.08 -11.62 -9.82
N ARG A 137 4.60 -11.41 -11.04
CA ARG A 137 5.80 -12.11 -11.52
C ARG A 137 7.07 -11.62 -10.83
N ALA A 138 7.19 -10.30 -10.61
CA ALA A 138 8.32 -9.72 -9.89
C ALA A 138 8.41 -10.27 -8.47
N LEU A 139 7.29 -10.37 -7.75
CA LEU A 139 7.24 -10.93 -6.40
C LEU A 139 7.58 -12.42 -6.38
N LYS A 140 7.12 -13.20 -7.37
CA LYS A 140 7.45 -14.62 -7.45
C LYS A 140 8.95 -14.87 -7.60
N LEU A 141 9.59 -14.15 -8.52
CA LEU A 141 11.05 -14.22 -8.71
C LEU A 141 11.82 -13.81 -7.44
N SER A 142 11.35 -12.76 -6.78
CA SER A 142 12.01 -12.20 -5.60
C SER A 142 11.79 -13.04 -4.34
N ALA A 143 10.67 -13.75 -4.25
CA ALA A 143 10.40 -14.68 -3.16
C ALA A 143 11.43 -15.82 -3.12
N GLU A 144 11.81 -16.36 -4.29
CA GLU A 144 12.87 -17.39 -4.42
C GLU A 144 14.24 -16.82 -4.02
N MET A 145 14.52 -15.55 -4.33
CA MET A 145 15.76 -14.89 -3.98
C MET A 145 15.90 -14.63 -2.49
N LEU A 146 14.85 -14.10 -1.86
CA LEU A 146 14.79 -13.78 -0.41
C LEU A 146 14.55 -15.01 0.46
N GLY A 147 14.05 -16.11 -0.13
CA GLY A 147 13.72 -17.32 0.61
C GLY A 147 12.55 -17.17 1.60
N ASN A 148 11.71 -16.14 1.41
CA ASN A 148 10.58 -15.82 2.26
C ASN A 148 9.40 -15.29 1.43
N PRO A 149 8.14 -15.44 1.87
CA PRO A 149 6.98 -14.88 1.20
C PRO A 149 7.03 -13.35 1.14
N LEU A 150 6.61 -12.80 0.00
CA LEU A 150 6.45 -11.37 -0.21
C LEU A 150 5.01 -11.03 -0.51
N VAL A 151 4.58 -9.87 -0.03
CA VAL A 151 3.29 -9.30 -0.38
C VAL A 151 3.46 -7.83 -0.75
N VAL A 152 2.68 -7.38 -1.73
CA VAL A 152 2.47 -5.95 -2.00
C VAL A 152 1.05 -5.64 -1.60
N MET A 153 0.89 -4.64 -0.75
CA MET A 153 -0.40 -4.17 -0.28
C MET A 153 -0.53 -2.66 -0.50
N GLY A 154 -1.74 -2.20 -0.73
CA GLY A 154 -2.05 -0.77 -0.73
C GLY A 154 -1.89 -0.14 0.66
N THR A 155 -1.89 1.19 0.73
CA THR A 155 -1.92 1.92 2.02
C THR A 155 -3.17 1.61 2.84
N ASP A 156 -4.16 1.00 2.22
CA ASP A 156 -5.43 0.52 2.76
C ASP A 156 -5.41 -0.93 3.23
N PHE A 157 -4.25 -1.57 3.29
CA PHE A 157 -4.07 -2.97 3.63
C PHE A 157 -4.71 -3.97 2.64
N ALA A 158 -5.19 -3.53 1.48
CA ALA A 158 -5.65 -4.44 0.44
C ALA A 158 -4.46 -5.12 -0.24
N LEU A 159 -4.52 -6.44 -0.39
CA LEU A 159 -3.50 -7.23 -1.07
C LEU A 159 -3.55 -6.95 -2.58
N THR A 160 -2.48 -6.38 -3.12
CA THR A 160 -2.33 -6.13 -4.55
C THR A 160 -1.72 -7.34 -5.26
N ALA A 161 -0.68 -7.92 -4.68
CA ALA A 161 -0.01 -9.09 -5.23
C ALA A 161 0.75 -9.87 -4.14
N GLU A 162 0.98 -11.16 -4.36
CA GLU A 162 1.72 -12.03 -3.45
C GLU A 162 2.75 -12.90 -4.17
N GLY A 163 3.96 -12.99 -3.64
CA GLY A 163 4.99 -13.95 -4.06
C GLY A 163 5.08 -15.07 -3.03
N LYS A 164 4.65 -16.29 -3.41
CA LYS A 164 4.61 -17.44 -2.50
C LYS A 164 5.87 -18.27 -2.59
N ILE A 165 6.35 -18.67 -1.41
CA ILE A 165 7.12 -19.90 -1.22
C ILE A 165 6.26 -20.75 -0.27
N GLY A 166 5.56 -21.76 -0.78
CA GLY A 166 4.67 -22.61 0.00
C GLY A 166 3.29 -22.00 0.33
N SER A 167 2.52 -22.68 1.20
CA SER A 167 1.12 -22.33 1.57
C SER A 167 0.99 -21.29 2.70
N VAL A 168 2.07 -20.69 3.14
CA VAL A 168 2.21 -19.96 4.42
C VAL A 168 1.30 -18.73 4.56
N VAL A 169 0.95 -18.06 3.46
CA VAL A 169 0.04 -16.91 3.51
C VAL A 169 -1.37 -17.31 3.96
N LYS A 170 -1.78 -18.55 3.67
CA LYS A 170 -3.07 -19.10 4.14
C LYS A 170 -3.02 -19.61 5.59
N GLU A 171 -1.87 -20.13 6.03
CA GLU A 171 -1.72 -20.69 7.37
C GLU A 171 -1.69 -19.63 8.47
N ASN A 172 -1.19 -18.43 8.18
CA ASN A 172 -1.04 -17.36 9.18
C ASN A 172 -2.28 -16.47 9.36
N GLN A 173 -3.38 -16.71 8.64
CA GLN A 173 -4.63 -15.93 8.73
C GLN A 173 -4.44 -14.40 8.63
N LEU A 174 -3.31 -13.96 8.08
CA LEU A 174 -2.96 -12.53 7.96
C LEU A 174 -3.93 -11.81 7.03
N PHE A 175 -4.42 -12.52 6.03
CA PHE A 175 -5.36 -12.00 5.04
C PHE A 175 -6.66 -12.81 5.05
N THR A 176 -7.77 -12.09 5.21
CA THR A 176 -9.12 -12.61 4.99
C THR A 176 -9.67 -11.92 3.74
N ASP A 177 -10.09 -12.70 2.74
CA ASP A 177 -10.65 -12.17 1.49
C ASP A 177 -9.80 -11.07 0.81
N GLN A 178 -8.47 -11.25 0.83
CA GLN A 178 -7.48 -10.33 0.24
C GLN A 178 -7.30 -9.00 0.98
N ILE A 179 -7.80 -8.87 2.19
CA ILE A 179 -7.57 -7.73 3.09
C ILE A 179 -6.90 -8.25 4.34
N VAL A 180 -6.00 -7.46 4.93
CA VAL A 180 -5.42 -7.80 6.24
C VAL A 180 -6.54 -7.88 7.27
N ASN A 181 -6.54 -8.94 8.07
CA ASN A 181 -7.54 -9.14 9.11
C ASN A 181 -7.60 -7.93 10.05
N LEU A 182 -8.81 -7.50 10.43
CA LEU A 182 -9.06 -6.32 11.26
C LEU A 182 -8.31 -6.33 12.61
N GLU A 183 -8.11 -7.49 13.20
CA GLU A 183 -7.33 -7.61 14.45
C GLU A 183 -5.87 -7.23 14.24
N TYR A 184 -5.27 -7.66 13.12
CA TYR A 184 -3.90 -7.30 12.76
C TYR A 184 -3.78 -5.83 12.35
N MET A 185 -4.77 -5.29 11.63
CA MET A 185 -4.82 -3.86 11.30
C MET A 185 -4.78 -2.98 12.55
N ASN A 186 -5.63 -3.30 13.53
CA ASN A 186 -5.69 -2.55 14.79
C ASN A 186 -4.37 -2.65 15.58
N ALA A 187 -3.74 -3.82 15.61
CA ALA A 187 -2.45 -4.00 16.24
C ALA A 187 -1.33 -3.20 15.54
N PHE A 188 -1.31 -3.19 14.19
CA PHE A 188 -0.36 -2.40 13.41
C PHE A 188 -0.53 -0.90 13.64
N ILE A 189 -1.75 -0.39 13.60
CA ILE A 189 -2.03 1.04 13.77
C ILE A 189 -1.64 1.54 15.18
N GLN A 190 -1.66 0.67 16.20
CA GLN A 190 -1.28 1.03 17.55
C GLN A 190 0.24 0.95 17.81
N ASP A 191 0.98 0.16 17.03
CA ASP A 191 2.42 -0.03 17.22
C ASP A 191 3.24 1.16 16.75
N GLU A 192 4.17 1.65 17.60
CA GLU A 192 5.02 2.80 17.27
C GLU A 192 6.03 2.52 16.16
N SER A 193 6.56 1.29 16.08
CA SER A 193 7.51 0.91 15.04
C SER A 193 6.82 0.88 13.68
N TYR A 194 5.58 0.40 13.66
CA TYR A 194 4.74 0.44 12.47
C TYR A 194 4.42 1.87 12.05
N LYS A 195 4.03 2.76 12.97
CA LYS A 195 3.79 4.19 12.69
C LYS A 195 5.01 4.85 12.06
N LYS A 196 6.21 4.58 12.58
CA LYS A 196 7.47 5.08 11.99
C LYS A 196 7.68 4.53 10.58
N SER A 197 7.29 3.30 10.30
CA SER A 197 7.43 2.72 8.97
C SER A 197 6.51 3.35 7.91
N LEU A 198 5.42 4.02 8.32
CA LEU A 198 4.48 4.67 7.40
C LEU A 198 5.12 5.79 6.56
N THR A 199 6.10 6.48 7.13
CA THR A 199 6.80 7.61 6.49
C THR A 199 8.24 7.30 6.14
N ALA A 200 8.71 6.07 6.40
CA ALA A 200 10.08 5.68 6.14
C ALA A 200 10.36 5.57 4.64
N GLU A 201 11.46 6.15 4.19
CA GLU A 201 11.96 6.00 2.82
C GLU A 201 12.80 4.73 2.63
N LYS A 202 13.36 4.20 3.73
CA LYS A 202 14.20 3.00 3.74
C LYS A 202 13.43 1.80 4.31
N PRO A 203 13.82 0.56 3.96
CA PRO A 203 13.19 -0.64 4.51
C PRO A 203 13.41 -0.74 6.02
N MET A 204 12.36 -1.08 6.76
CA MET A 204 12.39 -1.25 8.20
C MET A 204 12.11 -2.69 8.60
N LEU A 205 12.94 -3.23 9.48
CA LEU A 205 12.66 -4.49 10.15
C LEU A 205 11.68 -4.23 11.31
N LEU A 206 10.50 -4.80 11.22
CA LEU A 206 9.43 -4.66 12.22
C LEU A 206 9.40 -5.87 13.15
N PRO A 207 9.09 -5.68 14.44
CA PRO A 207 9.01 -6.76 15.41
C PRO A 207 7.91 -7.76 15.06
N ALA A 208 7.90 -8.89 15.74
CA ALA A 208 6.81 -9.85 15.63
C ALA A 208 5.54 -9.27 16.25
N PHE A 209 4.48 -9.22 15.45
CA PHE A 209 3.14 -8.83 15.90
C PHE A 209 2.34 -10.06 16.39
N ILE A 210 1.01 -9.98 16.39
CA ILE A 210 0.10 -11.01 16.92
C ILE A 210 0.35 -12.40 16.29
N ASN A 211 0.74 -12.45 15.03
CA ASN A 211 1.06 -13.70 14.31
C ASN A 211 2.42 -14.31 14.66
N GLY A 212 3.23 -13.67 15.51
CA GLY A 212 4.56 -14.13 15.89
C GLY A 212 5.63 -14.02 14.80
N CYS A 213 5.32 -13.47 13.63
CA CYS A 213 6.26 -13.32 12.52
C CYS A 213 6.85 -11.90 12.48
N ARG A 214 8.17 -11.79 12.37
CA ARG A 214 8.82 -10.51 12.03
C ARG A 214 8.63 -10.22 10.54
N MET A 215 8.76 -8.96 10.16
CA MET A 215 8.63 -8.56 8.78
C MET A 215 9.60 -7.42 8.43
N ILE A 216 9.99 -7.34 7.17
CA ILE A 216 10.65 -6.15 6.63
C ILE A 216 9.63 -5.46 5.73
N SER A 217 9.35 -4.19 6.00
CA SER A 217 8.41 -3.37 5.26
C SER A 217 9.14 -2.21 4.58
N MET A 218 8.75 -1.91 3.33
CA MET A 218 9.21 -0.75 2.59
C MET A 218 8.06 -0.10 1.84
N ASN A 219 7.98 1.23 1.90
CA ASN A 219 7.00 2.01 1.16
C ASN A 219 7.37 2.08 -0.32
N LEU A 220 6.37 2.02 -1.18
CA LEU A 220 6.50 2.20 -2.64
C LEU A 220 5.89 3.54 -3.02
N TRP A 221 6.70 4.36 -3.70
CA TRP A 221 6.35 5.73 -4.04
C TRP A 221 5.96 5.83 -5.51
N THR A 222 4.81 6.41 -5.79
CA THR A 222 4.39 6.75 -7.14
C THR A 222 3.95 8.20 -7.18
N LYS A 223 4.46 8.98 -8.14
CA LYS A 223 4.18 10.42 -8.28
C LYS A 223 4.42 11.26 -7.01
N GLY A 224 5.36 10.83 -6.15
CA GLY A 224 5.71 11.53 -4.91
C GLY A 224 4.84 11.19 -3.70
N GLU A 225 3.92 10.25 -3.82
CA GLU A 225 3.06 9.77 -2.74
C GLU A 225 3.28 8.27 -2.46
N VAL A 226 3.11 7.85 -1.21
CA VAL A 226 3.13 6.44 -0.84
C VAL A 226 1.80 5.81 -1.24
N THR A 227 1.83 4.94 -2.24
CA THR A 227 0.62 4.26 -2.73
C THR A 227 0.52 2.81 -2.28
N HIS A 228 1.65 2.14 -2.15
CA HIS A 228 1.73 0.73 -1.78
C HIS A 228 2.86 0.49 -0.79
N ARG A 229 2.91 -0.75 -0.28
CA ARG A 229 4.02 -1.28 0.51
C ARG A 229 4.37 -2.66 0.05
N VAL A 230 5.65 -2.94 -0.01
CA VAL A 230 6.16 -4.30 -0.12
C VAL A 230 6.59 -4.79 1.25
N VAL A 231 6.17 -5.99 1.61
CA VAL A 231 6.46 -6.62 2.89
C VAL A 231 7.01 -8.02 2.65
N VAL A 232 8.12 -8.33 3.31
CA VAL A 232 8.67 -9.68 3.41
C VAL A 232 8.28 -10.24 4.76
N LEU A 233 7.68 -11.42 4.78
CA LEU A 233 7.22 -12.09 6.00
C LEU A 233 8.24 -13.16 6.41
N GLU A 234 8.67 -13.14 7.68
CA GLU A 234 9.53 -14.18 8.22
C GLU A 234 8.75 -15.50 8.32
N SER A 235 9.17 -16.49 7.54
CA SER A 235 8.52 -17.79 7.48
C SER A 235 9.54 -18.92 7.40
N HIS A 236 10.24 -19.06 6.28
CA HIS A 236 11.21 -20.13 6.05
C HIS A 236 12.59 -19.78 6.59
N ASN A 237 13.02 -18.55 6.36
CA ASN A 237 14.31 -18.04 6.79
C ASN A 237 14.13 -16.87 7.75
N LYS A 238 15.04 -16.78 8.76
CA LYS A 238 15.07 -15.61 9.64
C LYS A 238 15.44 -14.37 8.86
N LEU A 239 14.66 -13.31 9.05
CA LEU A 239 14.95 -12.01 8.48
C LEU A 239 16.09 -11.32 9.22
N SER A 240 16.96 -10.68 8.47
CA SER A 240 18.13 -9.95 8.95
C SER A 240 18.16 -8.50 8.43
N GLU A 241 19.04 -7.69 9.00
CA GLU A 241 19.33 -6.35 8.47
C GLU A 241 19.90 -6.42 7.03
N GLY A 242 20.57 -7.52 6.68
CA GLY A 242 21.11 -7.73 5.35
C GLY A 242 20.05 -7.84 4.26
N ASP A 243 18.89 -8.41 4.54
CA ASP A 243 17.81 -8.59 3.55
C ASP A 243 17.19 -7.27 3.08
N LYS A 244 17.42 -6.17 3.83
CA LYS A 244 16.94 -4.83 3.47
C LYS A 244 17.49 -4.35 2.13
N CYS A 245 18.74 -4.67 1.78
CA CYS A 245 19.32 -4.23 0.51
C CYS A 245 18.63 -4.87 -0.70
N LEU A 246 18.22 -6.13 -0.59
CA LEU A 246 17.46 -6.81 -1.64
C LEU A 246 16.06 -6.21 -1.78
N LEU A 247 15.41 -5.89 -0.66
CA LEU A 247 14.08 -5.28 -0.69
C LEU A 247 14.12 -3.88 -1.28
N SER A 248 15.17 -3.08 -0.99
CA SER A 248 15.38 -1.77 -1.61
C SER A 248 15.53 -1.87 -3.13
N ALA A 249 16.31 -2.85 -3.59
CA ALA A 249 16.47 -3.08 -5.02
C ALA A 249 15.15 -3.47 -5.68
N LEU A 250 14.39 -4.40 -5.07
CA LEU A 250 13.07 -4.81 -5.59
C LEU A 250 12.08 -3.65 -5.65
N ALA A 251 12.05 -2.80 -4.61
CA ALA A 251 11.12 -1.69 -4.52
C ALA A 251 11.19 -0.77 -5.74
N SER A 252 12.37 -0.43 -6.23
CA SER A 252 12.55 0.40 -7.43
C SER A 252 11.91 -0.21 -8.68
N TYR A 253 11.95 -1.54 -8.83
CA TYR A 253 11.27 -2.23 -9.93
C TYR A 253 9.76 -2.24 -9.77
N LEU A 254 9.28 -2.46 -8.53
CA LEU A 254 7.84 -2.44 -8.24
C LEU A 254 7.24 -1.05 -8.45
N GLU A 255 7.94 0.02 -8.04
CA GLU A 255 7.55 1.41 -8.28
C GLU A 255 7.45 1.71 -9.78
N TYR A 256 8.44 1.24 -10.56
CA TYR A 256 8.41 1.39 -12.01
C TYR A 256 7.22 0.67 -12.64
N ILE A 257 6.95 -0.58 -12.24
CA ILE A 257 5.80 -1.37 -12.74
C ILE A 257 4.49 -0.68 -12.37
N LEU A 258 4.32 -0.26 -11.09
CA LEU A 258 3.14 0.45 -10.62
C LEU A 258 2.88 1.74 -11.40
N LEU A 259 3.93 2.48 -11.72
CA LEU A 259 3.82 3.73 -12.47
C LEU A 259 3.35 3.52 -13.93
N HIS A 260 3.69 2.36 -14.53
CA HIS A 260 3.42 2.07 -15.94
C HIS A 260 2.30 1.04 -16.16
N GLU A 261 1.63 0.59 -15.10
CA GLU A 261 0.51 -0.36 -15.22
C GLU A 261 -0.74 0.36 -15.76
N PRO A 262 -1.25 0.02 -16.96
CA PRO A 262 -2.32 0.77 -17.63
C PRO A 262 -3.60 0.89 -16.81
N SER A 263 -3.92 -0.16 -16.02
CA SER A 263 -5.14 -0.21 -15.20
C SER A 263 -5.19 0.85 -14.10
N PHE A 264 -4.04 1.28 -13.57
CA PHE A 264 -4.00 2.32 -12.53
C PHE A 264 -4.15 3.73 -13.09
N GLN A 265 -3.57 4.02 -14.28
CA GLN A 265 -3.68 5.33 -14.91
C GLN A 265 -5.12 5.62 -15.36
N GLU A 266 -5.81 4.63 -15.96
CA GLU A 266 -7.20 4.81 -16.41
C GLU A 266 -8.18 5.00 -15.25
N MET A 267 -7.94 4.33 -14.10
CA MET A 267 -8.80 4.49 -12.91
C MET A 267 -8.58 5.82 -12.21
N ASP A 268 -7.33 6.31 -12.10
CA ASP A 268 -7.04 7.63 -11.54
C ASP A 268 -7.65 8.74 -12.41
N ASP A 269 -7.57 8.61 -13.75
CA ASP A 269 -8.17 9.57 -14.67
C ASP A 269 -9.71 9.64 -14.55
N LEU A 270 -10.38 8.49 -14.35
CA LEU A 270 -11.82 8.42 -14.16
C LEU A 270 -12.24 9.09 -12.83
N ASP A 271 -11.53 8.79 -11.75
CA ASP A 271 -11.78 9.40 -10.44
C ASP A 271 -11.61 10.91 -10.48
N ASP A 272 -10.57 11.40 -11.14
CA ASP A 272 -10.28 12.83 -11.26
C ASP A 272 -11.36 13.56 -12.08
N VAL A 273 -11.82 12.96 -13.16
CA VAL A 273 -12.93 13.52 -13.96
C VAL A 273 -14.21 13.56 -13.13
N CYS A 274 -14.56 12.46 -12.45
CA CYS A 274 -15.77 12.40 -11.63
C CYS A 274 -15.66 13.32 -10.40
N ARG A 275 -14.50 13.45 -9.80
CA ARG A 275 -14.24 14.40 -8.70
C ARG A 275 -14.44 15.83 -9.16
N THR A 276 -13.90 16.20 -10.32
CA THR A 276 -14.09 17.53 -10.91
C THR A 276 -15.55 17.84 -11.15
N ILE A 277 -16.33 16.89 -11.71
CA ILE A 277 -17.76 17.03 -11.91
C ILE A 277 -18.52 17.31 -10.60
N VAL A 278 -18.09 16.68 -9.51
CA VAL A 278 -18.74 16.82 -8.20
C VAL A 278 -18.35 18.14 -7.52
N THR A 279 -17.07 18.52 -7.55
CA THR A 279 -16.52 19.64 -6.77
C THR A 279 -16.55 20.97 -7.51
N ASP A 280 -16.30 20.99 -8.82
CA ASP A 280 -16.25 22.20 -9.62
C ASP A 280 -17.60 22.50 -10.26
N ARG A 281 -18.18 23.67 -9.89
CA ARG A 281 -19.44 24.16 -10.45
C ARG A 281 -19.28 24.78 -11.83
N THR A 282 -18.06 25.12 -12.21
CA THR A 282 -17.73 25.82 -13.46
C THR A 282 -17.11 24.89 -14.50
N ALA A 283 -16.99 23.60 -14.19
CA ALA A 283 -16.42 22.60 -15.10
C ALA A 283 -17.15 22.61 -16.45
N ASP A 284 -16.36 22.64 -17.54
CA ASP A 284 -16.91 22.52 -18.89
C ASP A 284 -17.46 21.11 -19.13
N TYR A 285 -18.76 21.02 -19.16
CA TYR A 285 -19.49 19.75 -19.33
C TYR A 285 -19.13 19.01 -20.63
N LEU A 286 -18.83 19.72 -21.73
CA LEU A 286 -18.46 19.09 -22.99
C LEU A 286 -17.11 18.40 -22.89
N THR A 287 -16.14 19.08 -22.30
CA THR A 287 -14.81 18.52 -22.06
C THR A 287 -14.90 17.31 -21.13
N MET A 288 -15.68 17.38 -20.03
CA MET A 288 -15.84 16.26 -19.10
C MET A 288 -16.57 15.08 -19.74
N SER A 289 -17.61 15.34 -20.54
CA SER A 289 -18.32 14.32 -21.30
C SER A 289 -17.41 13.57 -22.28
N ASN A 290 -16.55 14.28 -23.00
CA ASN A 290 -15.61 13.68 -23.94
C ASN A 290 -14.56 12.84 -23.21
N ARG A 291 -14.06 13.30 -22.05
CA ARG A 291 -13.14 12.53 -21.21
C ARG A 291 -13.78 11.26 -20.67
N LEU A 292 -15.03 11.34 -20.15
CA LEU A 292 -15.77 10.17 -19.68
C LEU A 292 -16.03 9.17 -20.82
N ALA A 293 -16.36 9.65 -22.02
CA ALA A 293 -16.55 8.80 -23.19
C ALA A 293 -15.26 8.08 -23.61
N ALA A 294 -14.11 8.78 -23.57
CA ALA A 294 -12.79 8.18 -23.82
C ALA A 294 -12.45 7.09 -22.81
N LEU A 295 -12.87 7.24 -21.55
CA LEU A 295 -12.74 6.24 -20.48
C LEU A 295 -13.85 5.17 -20.53
N GLY A 296 -14.64 5.15 -21.60
CA GLY A 296 -15.66 4.15 -21.86
C GLY A 296 -16.96 4.34 -21.08
N TRP A 297 -17.22 5.51 -20.52
CA TRP A 297 -18.50 5.89 -19.90
C TRP A 297 -19.37 6.58 -20.93
N SER A 298 -20.55 6.01 -21.26
CA SER A 298 -21.41 6.45 -22.36
C SER A 298 -22.63 7.21 -21.85
N SER A 299 -23.16 8.12 -22.68
CA SER A 299 -24.45 8.78 -22.44
C SER A 299 -25.66 7.84 -22.47
N ARG A 300 -25.47 6.58 -22.94
CA ARG A 300 -26.52 5.55 -23.01
C ARG A 300 -26.44 4.53 -21.88
N HIS A 301 -25.46 4.67 -20.98
CA HIS A 301 -25.34 3.78 -19.84
C HIS A 301 -26.16 4.31 -18.66
N GLU A 302 -26.60 3.39 -17.83
CA GLU A 302 -27.28 3.70 -16.57
C GLU A 302 -26.27 3.81 -15.43
N TYR A 303 -26.47 4.81 -14.61
CA TYR A 303 -25.60 5.13 -13.48
C TYR A 303 -26.42 5.35 -12.22
N PHE A 304 -25.83 5.09 -11.06
CA PHE A 304 -26.30 5.61 -9.79
C PHE A 304 -25.13 6.04 -8.92
N CYS A 305 -25.42 6.89 -7.93
CA CYS A 305 -24.44 7.41 -6.99
C CYS A 305 -24.72 6.92 -5.57
N LEU A 306 -23.66 6.52 -4.88
CA LEU A 306 -23.65 6.21 -3.48
C LEU A 306 -22.71 7.19 -2.77
N VAL A 307 -23.20 7.84 -1.70
CA VAL A 307 -22.38 8.67 -0.80
C VAL A 307 -22.30 7.97 0.54
N LEU A 308 -21.09 7.72 1.01
CA LEU A 308 -20.81 7.07 2.29
C LEU A 308 -20.22 8.07 3.28
N GLN A 309 -20.58 7.92 4.55
CA GLN A 309 -20.05 8.67 5.67
C GLN A 309 -19.58 7.71 6.75
N THR A 310 -18.36 7.93 7.27
CA THR A 310 -17.81 7.16 8.38
C THR A 310 -18.31 7.70 9.72
N ALA A 311 -18.62 6.81 10.67
CA ALA A 311 -19.11 7.19 12.00
C ALA A 311 -18.01 7.58 13.01
N GLY A 312 -16.73 7.40 12.72
CA GLY A 312 -15.62 7.50 13.70
C GLY A 312 -14.34 8.16 13.19
N GLY A 313 -13.48 8.50 14.13
CA GLY A 313 -12.44 9.53 14.14
C GLY A 313 -11.18 9.43 13.30
N ASP A 314 -10.80 8.33 12.64
CA ASP A 314 -9.58 8.27 11.81
C ASP A 314 -9.95 8.12 10.34
N LYS A 315 -10.13 9.29 9.67
CA LYS A 315 -10.95 9.40 8.46
C LYS A 315 -10.20 9.18 7.15
N GLU A 316 -8.91 9.51 7.07
CA GLU A 316 -8.20 9.48 5.78
C GLU A 316 -7.75 8.08 5.36
N HIS A 317 -7.19 7.29 6.28
CA HIS A 317 -6.77 5.93 5.95
C HIS A 317 -7.94 4.97 5.69
N THR A 318 -9.05 5.17 6.42
CA THR A 318 -10.27 4.37 6.24
C THR A 318 -10.95 4.65 4.89
N ALA A 319 -10.95 5.91 4.44
CA ALA A 319 -11.58 6.29 3.16
C ALA A 319 -10.90 5.64 1.96
N GLY A 320 -9.57 5.63 1.91
CA GLY A 320 -8.81 4.96 0.85
C GLY A 320 -9.12 3.46 0.74
N THR A 321 -9.23 2.79 1.89
CA THR A 321 -9.60 1.36 1.98
C THR A 321 -10.98 1.10 1.38
N ILE A 322 -11.98 1.90 1.77
CA ILE A 322 -13.34 1.78 1.27
C ILE A 322 -13.40 2.01 -0.24
N CYS A 323 -12.72 3.05 -0.74
CA CYS A 323 -12.66 3.34 -2.17
C CYS A 323 -12.12 2.15 -2.98
N LYS A 324 -11.01 1.56 -2.54
CA LYS A 324 -10.41 0.42 -3.23
C LYS A 324 -11.26 -0.85 -3.13
N TYR A 325 -11.89 -1.10 -1.98
CA TYR A 325 -12.82 -2.22 -1.84
C TYR A 325 -13.95 -2.12 -2.87
N ILE A 326 -14.59 -0.96 -2.99
CA ILE A 326 -15.69 -0.74 -3.94
C ILE A 326 -15.23 -0.94 -5.38
N LYS A 327 -14.09 -0.36 -5.79
CA LYS A 327 -13.55 -0.51 -7.13
C LYS A 327 -13.21 -1.96 -7.47
N LYS A 328 -12.73 -2.72 -6.49
CA LYS A 328 -12.39 -4.13 -6.66
C LYS A 328 -13.62 -5.02 -6.76
N GLN A 329 -14.63 -4.75 -5.92
CA GLN A 329 -15.87 -5.51 -5.90
C GLN A 329 -16.73 -5.24 -7.15
N PHE A 330 -16.69 -3.99 -7.64
CA PHE A 330 -17.47 -3.56 -8.79
C PHE A 330 -16.55 -2.97 -9.87
N PRO A 331 -16.02 -3.77 -10.79
CA PRO A 331 -15.35 -3.27 -11.98
C PRO A 331 -16.28 -2.28 -12.71
N TYR A 332 -15.72 -1.22 -13.28
CA TYR A 332 -16.47 -0.11 -13.89
C TYR A 332 -17.25 0.79 -12.91
N SER A 333 -16.91 0.77 -11.64
CA SER A 333 -17.26 1.80 -10.67
C SER A 333 -16.10 2.77 -10.47
N THR A 334 -16.39 3.96 -9.95
CA THR A 334 -15.40 4.92 -9.46
C THR A 334 -15.73 5.28 -8.02
N SER A 335 -14.71 5.46 -7.20
CA SER A 335 -14.90 5.88 -5.81
C SER A 335 -13.72 6.71 -5.34
N PHE A 336 -14.03 7.85 -4.73
CA PHE A 336 -13.05 8.83 -4.28
C PHE A 336 -13.58 9.62 -3.08
N GLN A 337 -12.66 10.17 -2.32
CA GLN A 337 -13.00 11.00 -1.16
C GLN A 337 -13.24 12.45 -1.58
N VAL A 338 -14.32 13.04 -1.06
CA VAL A 338 -14.64 14.47 -1.14
C VAL A 338 -14.92 14.98 0.28
N HIS A 339 -14.02 15.76 0.84
CA HIS A 339 -14.07 16.21 2.24
C HIS A 339 -14.13 15.03 3.23
N GLN A 340 -15.26 14.85 3.90
CA GLN A 340 -15.49 13.76 4.87
C GLN A 340 -16.39 12.66 4.33
N GLU A 341 -16.75 12.72 3.05
CA GLU A 341 -17.63 11.78 2.37
C GLU A 341 -16.86 10.97 1.34
N ILE A 342 -17.27 9.75 1.11
CA ILE A 342 -16.77 8.92 0.02
C ILE A 342 -17.89 8.89 -1.03
N VAL A 343 -17.56 9.31 -2.24
CA VAL A 343 -18.49 9.35 -3.36
C VAL A 343 -18.18 8.20 -4.29
N CYS A 344 -19.17 7.41 -4.62
CA CYS A 344 -19.06 6.26 -5.51
C CYS A 344 -20.07 6.38 -6.64
N PHE A 345 -19.61 6.20 -7.89
CA PHE A 345 -20.50 6.07 -9.04
C PHE A 345 -20.38 4.67 -9.63
N PHE A 346 -21.50 4.09 -9.94
CA PHE A 346 -21.60 2.75 -10.52
C PHE A 346 -22.17 2.84 -11.93
N ASN A 347 -21.48 2.25 -12.90
CA ASN A 347 -21.96 2.10 -14.26
C ASN A 347 -22.69 0.75 -14.36
N LEU A 348 -23.98 0.74 -14.08
CA LEU A 348 -24.81 -0.48 -14.00
C LEU A 348 -24.82 -1.24 -15.31
N THR A 349 -24.85 -0.55 -16.44
CA THR A 349 -24.83 -1.19 -17.77
C THR A 349 -23.57 -2.01 -18.01
N LYS A 350 -22.39 -1.50 -17.56
CA LYS A 350 -21.13 -2.25 -17.71
C LYS A 350 -20.94 -3.31 -16.64
N ILE A 351 -21.43 -3.07 -15.44
CA ILE A 351 -21.38 -4.04 -14.33
C ILE A 351 -22.32 -5.22 -14.65
N GLY A 352 -23.42 -4.96 -15.39
CA GLY A 352 -24.41 -5.98 -15.73
C GLY A 352 -25.29 -6.39 -14.55
N GLN A 353 -25.46 -5.50 -13.55
CA GLN A 353 -26.27 -5.73 -12.35
C GLN A 353 -27.26 -4.58 -12.18
N THR A 354 -28.35 -4.85 -11.47
CA THR A 354 -29.33 -3.84 -11.07
C THR A 354 -28.85 -3.09 -9.83
N GLU A 355 -29.48 -1.93 -9.54
CA GLU A 355 -29.22 -1.15 -8.32
C GLU A 355 -29.44 -2.00 -7.07
N GLU A 356 -30.50 -2.82 -7.05
CA GLU A 356 -30.85 -3.69 -5.93
C GLU A 356 -29.80 -4.78 -5.69
N GLU A 357 -29.25 -5.36 -6.75
CA GLU A 357 -28.19 -6.39 -6.65
C GLU A 357 -26.90 -5.79 -6.09
N VAL A 358 -26.53 -4.59 -6.51
CA VAL A 358 -25.38 -3.86 -5.96
C VAL A 358 -25.63 -3.49 -4.49
N GLU A 359 -26.85 -3.06 -4.13
CA GLU A 359 -27.21 -2.76 -2.75
C GLU A 359 -27.09 -3.99 -1.86
N VAL A 360 -27.64 -5.12 -2.27
CA VAL A 360 -27.54 -6.39 -1.51
C VAL A 360 -26.09 -6.78 -1.29
N SER A 361 -25.23 -6.59 -2.28
CA SER A 361 -23.80 -6.89 -2.16
C SER A 361 -23.07 -5.95 -1.19
N LEU A 362 -23.54 -4.70 -1.03
CA LEU A 362 -22.91 -3.70 -0.18
C LEU A 362 -23.49 -3.62 1.25
N ILE A 363 -24.70 -4.17 1.48
CA ILE A 363 -25.42 -3.98 2.75
C ILE A 363 -24.62 -4.48 3.97
N TYR A 364 -23.99 -5.63 3.84
CA TYR A 364 -23.16 -6.19 4.92
C TYR A 364 -21.90 -5.36 5.14
N PHE A 365 -21.23 -4.97 4.06
CA PHE A 365 -20.05 -4.12 4.13
C PHE A 365 -20.34 -2.77 4.80
N ILE A 366 -21.44 -2.09 4.41
CA ILE A 366 -21.87 -0.82 4.99
C ILE A 366 -22.13 -0.97 6.49
N ARG A 367 -22.85 -2.02 6.88
CA ARG A 367 -23.19 -2.30 8.28
C ARG A 367 -21.96 -2.64 9.12
N ASP A 368 -21.13 -3.58 8.65
CA ASP A 368 -19.99 -4.11 9.40
C ASP A 368 -18.84 -3.11 9.49
N SER A 369 -18.78 -2.15 8.55
CA SER A 369 -17.86 -1.02 8.59
C SER A 369 -18.43 0.22 9.30
N TYR A 370 -19.60 0.13 9.92
CA TYR A 370 -20.27 1.24 10.61
C TYR A 370 -20.43 2.49 9.75
N LEU A 371 -20.70 2.29 8.45
CA LEU A 371 -20.92 3.37 7.51
C LEU A 371 -22.40 3.75 7.43
N LYS A 372 -22.66 5.00 7.06
CA LYS A 372 -23.98 5.44 6.63
C LYS A 372 -23.94 5.75 5.14
N ALA A 373 -25.00 5.39 4.44
CA ALA A 373 -25.08 5.46 3.00
C ALA A 373 -26.31 6.24 2.53
N GLY A 374 -26.09 7.13 1.56
CA GLY A 374 -27.16 7.77 0.81
C GLY A 374 -27.12 7.32 -0.65
N TYR A 375 -28.27 6.92 -1.20
CA TYR A 375 -28.42 6.41 -2.57
C TYR A 375 -29.18 7.44 -3.42
N SER A 376 -28.68 7.70 -4.63
CA SER A 376 -29.41 8.47 -5.65
C SER A 376 -30.44 7.59 -6.37
N ARG A 377 -31.19 8.18 -7.29
CA ARG A 377 -31.90 7.43 -8.32
C ARG A 377 -30.94 6.94 -9.38
N THR A 378 -31.27 5.81 -10.00
CA THR A 378 -30.66 5.37 -11.24
C THR A 378 -31.10 6.31 -12.38
N MET A 379 -30.14 6.78 -13.17
CA MET A 379 -30.38 7.66 -14.31
C MET A 379 -29.52 7.27 -15.49
N GLU A 380 -30.10 7.39 -16.70
CA GLU A 380 -29.35 7.24 -17.94
C GLU A 380 -28.46 8.48 -18.19
N GLY A 381 -27.24 8.24 -18.63
CA GLY A 381 -26.29 9.25 -19.08
C GLY A 381 -25.38 9.83 -18.01
N HIS A 382 -24.09 9.82 -18.34
CA HIS A 382 -23.02 10.34 -17.48
C HIS A 382 -23.11 11.85 -17.18
N MET A 383 -23.92 12.60 -17.94
CA MET A 383 -24.21 14.01 -17.67
C MET A 383 -25.05 14.22 -16.39
N ASN A 384 -25.66 13.17 -15.86
CA ASN A 384 -26.46 13.22 -14.64
C ASN A 384 -25.66 12.94 -13.36
N LEU A 385 -24.37 12.60 -13.43
CA LEU A 385 -23.55 12.24 -12.27
C LEU A 385 -23.61 13.28 -11.15
N ARG A 386 -23.54 14.56 -11.48
CA ARG A 386 -23.64 15.62 -10.46
C ARG A 386 -25.01 15.66 -9.78
N ARG A 387 -26.10 15.46 -10.55
CA ARG A 387 -27.45 15.39 -9.98
C ARG A 387 -27.60 14.20 -9.05
N GLN A 388 -27.06 13.06 -9.46
CA GLN A 388 -27.04 11.84 -8.65
C GLN A 388 -26.27 12.03 -7.35
N TYR A 389 -25.09 12.66 -7.41
CA TYR A 389 -24.33 13.00 -6.19
C TYR A 389 -25.16 13.87 -5.23
N LEU A 390 -25.81 14.93 -5.74
CA LEU A 390 -26.65 15.79 -4.90
C LEU A 390 -27.82 15.03 -4.28
N GLN A 391 -28.46 14.12 -5.02
CA GLN A 391 -29.54 13.28 -4.49
C GLN A 391 -29.04 12.34 -3.39
N ALA A 392 -27.93 11.63 -3.63
CA ALA A 392 -27.34 10.73 -2.64
C ALA A 392 -26.91 11.48 -1.37
N LYS A 393 -26.33 12.67 -1.52
CA LYS A 393 -25.95 13.52 -0.40
C LYS A 393 -27.16 13.98 0.42
N ILE A 394 -28.22 14.45 -0.24
CA ILE A 394 -29.49 14.84 0.42
C ILE A 394 -30.10 13.63 1.14
N ALA A 395 -30.09 12.46 0.51
CA ALA A 395 -30.59 11.23 1.13
C ALA A 395 -29.84 10.91 2.42
N LEU A 396 -28.51 11.01 2.40
CA LEU A 396 -27.65 10.77 3.56
C LEU A 396 -27.89 11.80 4.67
N GLU A 397 -27.89 13.10 4.35
CA GLU A 397 -28.02 14.19 5.31
C GLU A 397 -29.41 14.21 5.97
N VAL A 398 -30.48 14.18 5.18
CA VAL A 398 -31.87 14.25 5.67
C VAL A 398 -32.28 12.93 6.31
N GLY A 399 -31.94 11.80 5.68
CA GLY A 399 -32.23 10.47 6.18
C GLY A 399 -31.50 10.19 7.50
N GLY A 400 -30.22 10.53 7.58
CA GLY A 400 -29.40 10.35 8.78
C GLY A 400 -29.89 11.17 9.97
N ARG A 401 -30.47 12.36 9.75
CA ARG A 401 -31.11 13.17 10.81
C ARG A 401 -32.45 12.59 11.27
N LYS A 402 -33.30 12.15 10.34
CA LYS A 402 -34.64 11.68 10.63
C LYS A 402 -34.68 10.26 11.17
N LYS A 403 -33.82 9.38 10.68
CA LYS A 403 -33.76 7.97 11.04
C LYS A 403 -32.28 7.56 11.31
N PRO A 404 -31.69 8.03 12.41
CA PRO A 404 -30.26 7.82 12.68
C PRO A 404 -29.85 6.35 12.87
N TYR A 405 -30.81 5.47 13.12
CA TYR A 405 -30.61 4.02 13.32
C TYR A 405 -30.63 3.23 11.99
N VAL A 406 -30.96 3.86 10.87
CA VAL A 406 -30.95 3.26 9.54
C VAL A 406 -29.57 3.51 8.89
N TRP A 407 -29.01 2.48 8.25
CA TRP A 407 -27.70 2.55 7.61
C TRP A 407 -27.76 3.07 6.19
N ILE A 408 -28.86 2.81 5.48
CA ILE A 408 -29.05 3.13 4.06
C ILE A 408 -30.27 4.02 3.89
N HIS A 409 -30.09 5.14 3.23
CA HIS A 409 -31.14 6.13 2.93
C HIS A 409 -31.27 6.31 1.42
N LYS A 410 -32.42 5.96 0.83
CA LYS A 410 -32.72 6.14 -0.59
C LYS A 410 -33.36 7.49 -0.82
N PHE A 411 -32.96 8.19 -1.88
CA PHE A 411 -33.48 9.53 -2.20
C PHE A 411 -35.01 9.52 -2.38
N ASP A 412 -35.57 8.48 -3.02
CA ASP A 412 -37.01 8.36 -3.22
C ASP A 412 -37.82 8.35 -1.91
N GLN A 413 -37.25 7.75 -0.86
CA GLN A 413 -37.91 7.72 0.45
C GLN A 413 -37.78 9.04 1.21
N ILE A 414 -36.85 9.90 0.81
CA ILE A 414 -36.48 11.13 1.54
C ILE A 414 -36.93 12.39 0.82
N VAL A 415 -37.18 12.34 -0.49
CA VAL A 415 -37.45 13.52 -1.32
C VAL A 415 -38.62 14.37 -0.83
N LEU A 416 -39.73 13.75 -0.41
CA LEU A 416 -40.90 14.49 0.11
C LEU A 416 -40.53 15.21 1.43
N THR A 417 -39.83 14.53 2.33
CA THR A 417 -39.34 15.13 3.58
C THR A 417 -38.42 16.31 3.30
N TYR A 418 -37.50 16.16 2.34
CA TYR A 418 -36.60 17.22 1.92
C TYR A 418 -37.37 18.43 1.38
N ILE A 419 -38.36 18.24 0.48
CA ILE A 419 -39.21 19.31 -0.07
C ILE A 419 -39.93 20.05 1.08
N MET A 420 -40.56 19.32 1.99
CA MET A 420 -41.23 19.88 3.14
C MET A 420 -40.29 20.71 4.03
N GLU A 421 -39.11 20.21 4.31
CA GLU A 421 -38.11 20.96 5.09
C GLU A 421 -37.64 22.23 4.37
N GLN A 422 -37.41 22.19 3.06
CA GLN A 422 -37.01 23.38 2.30
C GLN A 422 -38.10 24.44 2.26
N THR A 423 -39.36 24.02 2.06
CA THR A 423 -40.49 24.96 2.01
C THR A 423 -40.78 25.59 3.37
N THR A 424 -40.67 24.83 4.45
CA THR A 424 -40.93 25.31 5.83
C THR A 424 -39.77 26.09 6.46
N LYS A 425 -38.59 26.16 5.82
CA LYS A 425 -37.44 26.97 6.31
C LYS A 425 -37.74 28.47 6.37
N ARG A 426 -38.56 28.98 5.45
CA ARG A 426 -38.86 30.42 5.34
C ARG A 426 -40.24 30.78 5.90
N LEU A 427 -41.21 29.89 5.81
CA LEU A 427 -42.57 30.08 6.27
C LEU A 427 -42.98 28.89 7.15
N PRO A 428 -43.61 29.13 8.32
CA PRO A 428 -44.12 28.06 9.14
C PRO A 428 -45.19 27.24 8.38
N ALA A 429 -45.31 25.96 8.68
CA ALA A 429 -46.20 25.03 8.00
C ALA A 429 -47.66 25.51 8.00
N SER A 430 -48.11 26.22 9.05
CA SER A 430 -49.42 26.81 9.15
C SER A 430 -49.71 27.90 8.08
N MET A 431 -48.67 28.60 7.63
CA MET A 431 -48.82 29.61 6.56
C MET A 431 -48.81 28.99 5.15
N LEU A 432 -48.34 27.75 5.02
CA LEU A 432 -48.29 27.01 3.75
C LEU A 432 -49.52 26.11 3.58
N CYS A 433 -50.26 25.89 4.66
CA CYS A 433 -51.45 25.05 4.65
C CYS A 433 -52.65 25.85 4.12
N HIS A 434 -53.53 25.21 3.33
CA HIS A 434 -54.74 25.82 2.86
C HIS A 434 -55.66 26.20 4.04
N GLU A 435 -56.20 27.42 4.04
CA GLU A 435 -56.98 27.98 5.15
C GLU A 435 -58.14 27.06 5.59
N ARG A 436 -58.84 26.43 4.65
CA ARG A 436 -59.91 25.48 4.97
C ARG A 436 -59.44 24.25 5.75
N LEU A 437 -58.20 23.80 5.57
CA LEU A 437 -57.65 22.71 6.37
C LEU A 437 -57.36 23.17 7.80
N LEU A 438 -56.93 24.41 7.97
CA LEU A 438 -56.75 25.00 9.29
C LEU A 438 -58.05 25.20 10.04
N GLU A 439 -59.13 25.60 9.31
CA GLU A 439 -60.47 25.68 9.85
C GLU A 439 -61.02 24.31 10.23
N LEU A 440 -60.83 23.30 9.38
CA LEU A 440 -61.24 21.93 9.68
C LEU A 440 -60.53 21.38 10.92
N LYS A 441 -59.25 21.66 11.06
CA LYS A 441 -58.46 21.28 12.26
C LYS A 441 -59.03 21.94 13.52
N LYS A 442 -59.41 23.24 13.44
CA LYS A 442 -60.06 23.94 14.57
C LYS A 442 -61.39 23.34 14.92
N LEU A 443 -62.20 22.95 13.90
CA LEU A 443 -63.47 22.26 14.13
C LEU A 443 -63.29 20.92 14.84
N ASP A 444 -62.30 20.13 14.44
CA ASP A 444 -61.96 18.87 15.12
C ASP A 444 -61.59 19.09 16.59
N GLU A 445 -60.81 20.14 16.88
CA GLU A 445 -60.44 20.51 18.27
C GLU A 445 -61.61 20.97 19.08
N ILE A 446 -62.58 21.73 18.51
CA ILE A 446 -63.75 22.26 19.20
C ILE A 446 -64.83 21.18 19.41
N HIS A 447 -65.07 20.36 18.41
CA HIS A 447 -66.14 19.39 18.39
C HIS A 447 -65.73 17.95 18.73
N HIS A 448 -64.42 17.73 18.99
CA HIS A 448 -63.84 16.40 19.18
C HIS A 448 -64.18 15.44 18.01
N SER A 449 -64.23 15.96 16.80
CA SER A 449 -64.45 15.20 15.60
C SER A 449 -63.13 14.75 14.96
N GLU A 450 -63.18 13.84 13.96
CA GLU A 450 -62.00 13.24 13.31
C GLU A 450 -61.99 13.52 11.79
N TYR A 451 -62.49 14.69 11.36
CA TYR A 451 -62.53 15.05 9.94
C TYR A 451 -61.17 15.08 9.28
N MET A 452 -60.13 15.54 10.00
CA MET A 452 -58.73 15.51 9.50
C MET A 452 -58.21 14.08 9.31
N LEU A 453 -58.68 13.15 10.13
CA LEU A 453 -58.30 11.74 10.00
C LEU A 453 -58.92 11.11 8.74
N THR A 454 -60.13 11.53 8.39
CA THR A 454 -60.86 11.07 7.20
C THR A 454 -60.23 11.58 5.90
N LEU A 455 -59.52 12.73 5.94
CA LEU A 455 -58.78 13.30 4.79
C LEU A 455 -57.39 12.68 4.60
N ARG A 456 -56.93 11.89 5.51
CA ARG A 456 -55.60 11.23 5.49
C ARG A 456 -55.65 9.94 4.70
#